data_0ed4a53fa7f0f200dbdeb342d407386b
#
_entry.id   0ed4a53fa7f0f200dbdeb342d407386b
#
_cell.length_a   1.000
_cell.length_b   1.000
_cell.length_c   1.000
_cell.angle_alpha   90.00
_cell.angle_beta   90.00
_cell.angle_gamma   90.00
#
_symmetry.space_group_name_H-M   'P 1'
#
loop_
_entity.id
_entity.type
_entity.pdbx_description
1 polymer ?
#
loop_
_entity_poly.entity_id
_entity_poly.type
_entity_poly.pdbx_seq_one_letter_code
_entity_poly.pdbx_strand_id
1 'polypeptide(L)'
;MSLRLTSVFAALLAACALTGGAGGAAASSPDPQTPACNSSGYAYAGYEGSRSAGGVAATITEIEPTSVSQGQVLAWVGAGSEDGGPGGKPEWIQAGLIAFPGQAAQLYYEIMKPGLGWKRTPLGNPLAPGESHRIAVVEVSRNHWRVLVDRRPASPVVFLPRSHGAWVPDAVVESYKSDPQACNSFNFRFQNIGFRSGGSRWTSARPVSVLADDGASITRLVSGFDAVARF
;
A
#
# COMPACT_ATOMS: atom_id res chain seq x y z
N MET A 1 -26.48 14.08 -0.03
CA MET A 1 -26.73 12.69 -0.44
C MET A 1 -25.41 12.15 -0.91
N SER A 2 -24.74 11.38 -0.05
CA SER A 2 -23.35 10.93 -0.26
C SER A 2 -23.42 9.47 -0.68
N LEU A 3 -23.16 9.18 -1.95
CA LEU A 3 -22.98 7.80 -2.43
C LEU A 3 -21.61 7.31 -2.00
N ARG A 4 -21.61 6.33 -1.13
CA ARG A 4 -20.43 5.53 -0.82
C ARG A 4 -20.27 4.51 -1.95
N LEU A 5 -19.22 4.67 -2.77
CA LEU A 5 -18.76 3.59 -3.64
C LEU A 5 -17.87 2.66 -2.80
N THR A 6 -18.45 1.55 -2.42
CA THR A 6 -17.74 0.39 -1.90
C THR A 6 -17.31 -0.43 -3.12
N SER A 7 -16.00 -0.55 -3.35
CA SER A 7 -15.47 -1.48 -4.35
C SER A 7 -15.67 -2.90 -3.85
N VAL A 8 -16.70 -3.55 -4.38
CA VAL A 8 -17.02 -4.96 -4.08
C VAL A 8 -16.38 -5.82 -5.17
N PHE A 9 -15.30 -6.48 -4.83
CA PHE A 9 -14.86 -7.62 -5.62
C PHE A 9 -15.80 -8.78 -5.39
N ALA A 10 -16.52 -9.18 -6.43
CA ALA A 10 -17.44 -10.29 -6.43
C ALA A 10 -16.68 -11.62 -6.35
N ALA A 11 -16.72 -12.27 -5.19
CA ALA A 11 -16.33 -13.66 -5.04
C ALA A 11 -17.53 -14.54 -5.43
N LEU A 12 -17.38 -15.36 -6.47
CA LEU A 12 -18.33 -16.42 -6.82
C LEU A 12 -18.27 -17.52 -5.76
N LEU A 13 -19.33 -17.65 -4.98
CA LEU A 13 -19.57 -18.79 -4.09
C LEU A 13 -20.16 -19.95 -4.88
N ALA A 14 -19.41 -21.04 -5.01
CA ALA A 14 -19.93 -22.34 -5.38
C ALA A 14 -20.31 -23.10 -4.11
N ALA A 15 -21.62 -23.29 -3.91
CA ALA A 15 -22.15 -24.10 -2.82
C ALA A 15 -22.04 -25.59 -3.19
N CYS A 16 -21.29 -26.37 -2.38
CA CYS A 16 -21.43 -27.81 -2.30
C CYS A 16 -21.91 -28.19 -0.90
N ALA A 17 -23.16 -28.63 -0.83
CA ALA A 17 -23.72 -29.29 0.34
C ALA A 17 -23.25 -30.75 0.40
N LEU A 18 -22.69 -31.17 1.51
CA LEU A 18 -22.55 -32.59 1.88
C LEU A 18 -22.84 -32.78 3.37
N THR A 19 -23.73 -33.75 3.60
CA THR A 19 -24.33 -34.17 4.83
C THR A 19 -23.43 -35.12 5.64
N GLY A 20 -23.46 -34.99 6.96
CA GLY A 20 -23.52 -36.09 7.90
C GLY A 20 -22.20 -36.66 8.42
N GLY A 21 -22.03 -36.59 9.76
CA GLY A 21 -21.08 -37.40 10.49
C GLY A 21 -20.74 -36.80 11.87
N ALA A 22 -21.53 -37.14 12.92
CA ALA A 22 -21.17 -36.77 14.27
C ALA A 22 -20.06 -37.70 14.81
N GLY A 23 -18.86 -37.17 14.92
CA GLY A 23 -17.75 -37.75 15.62
C GLY A 23 -17.10 -36.66 16.46
N GLY A 24 -17.23 -36.75 17.79
CA GLY A 24 -16.60 -35.81 18.71
C GLY A 24 -15.08 -35.93 18.63
N ALA A 25 -14.47 -35.04 17.93
CA ALA A 25 -13.04 -34.79 17.95
C ALA A 25 -12.77 -33.68 18.97
N ALA A 26 -11.86 -33.92 19.91
CA ALA A 26 -11.32 -32.93 20.81
C ALA A 26 -10.84 -31.73 19.94
N ALA A 27 -11.29 -30.53 20.34
CA ALA A 27 -10.83 -29.30 19.72
C ALA A 27 -9.33 -29.18 19.96
N SER A 28 -8.54 -29.56 18.96
CA SER A 28 -7.15 -29.15 18.86
C SER A 28 -7.12 -27.66 18.80
N SER A 29 -6.37 -27.00 19.71
CA SER A 29 -6.07 -25.58 19.61
C SER A 29 -5.62 -25.29 18.18
N PRO A 30 -6.11 -24.23 17.55
CA PRO A 30 -5.63 -23.88 16.22
C PRO A 30 -4.12 -23.68 16.30
N ASP A 31 -3.40 -24.51 15.57
CA ASP A 31 -2.00 -24.33 15.26
C ASP A 31 -1.83 -22.89 14.77
N PRO A 32 -0.77 -22.13 15.22
CA PRO A 32 -0.53 -20.80 14.70
C PRO A 32 -0.48 -20.93 13.21
N GLN A 33 -1.51 -20.40 12.56
CA GLN A 33 -1.77 -20.59 11.13
C GLN A 33 -0.51 -20.26 10.35
N THR A 34 0.06 -21.26 9.71
CA THR A 34 1.07 -21.04 8.67
C THR A 34 0.42 -20.09 7.67
N PRO A 35 0.94 -18.87 7.48
CA PRO A 35 0.31 -17.89 6.63
C PRO A 35 0.08 -18.50 5.26
N ALA A 36 -1.11 -18.36 4.73
CA ALA A 36 -1.51 -19.00 3.49
C ALA A 36 -0.78 -18.35 2.31
N CYS A 37 0.34 -18.97 1.86
CA CYS A 37 0.96 -18.59 0.58
C CYS A 37 0.13 -19.09 -0.63
N ASN A 38 -1.16 -19.36 -0.47
CA ASN A 38 -2.01 -20.04 -1.45
C ASN A 38 -2.91 -19.10 -2.27
N SER A 39 -2.69 -17.79 -2.20
CA SER A 39 -3.42 -16.78 -2.98
C SER A 39 -2.55 -16.23 -4.09
N SER A 40 -3.15 -15.77 -5.18
CA SER A 40 -2.52 -14.97 -6.22
C SER A 40 -3.20 -13.61 -6.32
N GLY A 41 -2.55 -12.64 -6.96
CA GLY A 41 -3.05 -11.28 -7.09
C GLY A 41 -2.38 -10.31 -6.15
N TYR A 42 -3.11 -9.28 -5.78
CA TYR A 42 -2.65 -8.24 -4.85
C TYR A 42 -3.10 -8.57 -3.44
N ALA A 43 -2.26 -8.21 -2.47
CA ALA A 43 -2.57 -8.23 -1.05
C ALA A 43 -2.02 -6.95 -0.41
N TYR A 44 -2.79 -6.37 0.51
CA TYR A 44 -2.50 -5.08 1.12
C TYR A 44 -2.46 -5.16 2.64
N ALA A 45 -1.56 -4.34 3.23
CA ALA A 45 -1.49 -4.15 4.67
C ALA A 45 -1.13 -2.69 4.98
N GLY A 46 -1.98 -1.96 5.71
CA GLY A 46 -1.69 -0.57 6.03
C GLY A 46 -2.89 0.28 6.40
N TYR A 47 -2.78 1.56 6.10
CA TYR A 47 -3.76 2.58 6.43
C TYR A 47 -4.23 3.30 5.18
N GLU A 48 -5.56 3.38 5.04
CA GLU A 48 -6.24 4.25 4.09
C GLU A 48 -6.79 5.47 4.82
N GLY A 49 -6.63 6.65 4.25
CA GLY A 49 -7.18 7.89 4.79
C GLY A 49 -8.70 7.93 4.70
N SER A 50 -9.33 8.76 5.51
CA SER A 50 -10.80 8.91 5.52
C SER A 50 -11.31 10.06 4.69
N ARG A 51 -10.42 10.93 4.26
CA ARG A 51 -10.75 12.18 3.58
C ARG A 51 -9.69 12.49 2.54
N SER A 52 -10.10 13.22 1.52
CA SER A 52 -9.16 13.77 0.56
C SER A 52 -8.12 14.66 1.25
N ALA A 53 -6.89 14.59 0.79
CA ALA A 53 -5.78 15.39 1.30
C ALA A 53 -4.85 15.82 0.17
N GLY A 54 -4.18 16.94 0.34
CA GLY A 54 -3.16 17.46 -0.57
C GLY A 54 -1.77 16.84 -0.33
N GLY A 55 -1.71 15.69 0.34
CA GLY A 55 -0.48 14.93 0.50
C GLY A 55 -0.49 13.96 1.66
N VAL A 56 0.45 13.04 1.60
CA VAL A 56 0.73 12.03 2.60
C VAL A 56 2.24 11.89 2.79
N ALA A 57 2.66 11.58 4.00
CA ALA A 57 4.05 11.29 4.28
C ALA A 57 4.20 10.27 5.40
N ALA A 58 5.23 9.44 5.32
CA ALA A 58 5.65 8.53 6.38
C ALA A 58 7.17 8.38 6.38
N THR A 59 7.73 8.01 7.53
CA THR A 59 9.07 7.41 7.59
C THR A 59 8.89 5.92 7.42
N ILE A 60 9.46 5.35 6.37
CA ILE A 60 9.36 3.93 6.03
C ILE A 60 10.71 3.28 6.28
N THR A 61 10.69 2.12 6.98
CA THR A 61 11.86 1.31 7.30
C THR A 61 11.57 -0.14 6.95
N GLU A 62 12.44 -0.77 6.21
CA GLU A 62 12.47 -2.24 6.09
C GLU A 62 13.13 -2.80 7.35
N ILE A 63 12.36 -3.46 8.22
CA ILE A 63 12.86 -3.98 9.52
C ILE A 63 13.67 -5.25 9.30
N GLU A 64 13.20 -6.12 8.43
CA GLU A 64 13.85 -7.36 8.02
C GLU A 64 13.88 -7.43 6.51
N PRO A 65 14.90 -8.09 5.91
CA PRO A 65 14.97 -8.24 4.46
C PRO A 65 13.68 -8.80 3.87
N THR A 66 13.10 -8.11 2.92
CA THR A 66 11.93 -8.56 2.19
C THR A 66 12.28 -9.74 1.31
N SER A 67 11.54 -10.84 1.44
CA SER A 67 11.69 -12.00 0.57
C SER A 67 10.60 -11.99 -0.50
N VAL A 68 10.98 -11.93 -1.75
CA VAL A 68 10.08 -11.98 -2.90
C VAL A 68 10.38 -13.23 -3.71
N SER A 69 9.45 -14.19 -3.70
CA SER A 69 9.56 -15.40 -4.53
C SER A 69 9.13 -15.12 -5.97
N GLN A 70 8.11 -14.26 -6.14
CA GLN A 70 7.58 -13.89 -7.45
C GLN A 70 6.84 -12.55 -7.37
N GLY A 71 6.88 -11.79 -8.46
CA GLY A 71 6.21 -10.49 -8.56
C GLY A 71 6.97 -9.38 -7.84
N GLN A 72 6.36 -8.74 -6.85
CA GLN A 72 6.95 -7.61 -6.14
C GLN A 72 6.34 -7.42 -4.76
N VAL A 73 7.07 -6.73 -3.89
CA VAL A 73 6.56 -6.16 -2.64
C VAL A 73 6.92 -4.67 -2.60
N LEU A 74 5.93 -3.84 -2.27
CA LEU A 74 6.07 -2.40 -2.18
C LEU A 74 5.62 -1.91 -0.80
N ALA A 75 6.36 -1.00 -0.19
CA ALA A 75 5.94 -0.26 0.99
C ALA A 75 5.90 1.23 0.62
N TRP A 76 4.72 1.84 0.54
CA TRP A 76 4.57 3.14 -0.08
C TRP A 76 3.57 4.07 0.62
N VAL A 77 3.72 5.36 0.34
CA VAL A 77 2.71 6.39 0.57
C VAL A 77 2.29 6.95 -0.78
N GLY A 78 1.02 7.21 -0.96
CA GLY A 78 0.50 7.68 -2.22
C GLY A 78 -0.91 8.24 -2.14
N ALA A 79 -1.40 8.70 -3.27
CA ALA A 79 -2.78 9.12 -3.44
C ALA A 79 -3.20 8.89 -4.89
N GLY A 80 -4.45 8.51 -5.08
CA GLY A 80 -4.96 8.28 -6.42
C GLY A 80 -6.34 7.65 -6.42
N SER A 81 -6.75 7.20 -7.61
CA SER A 81 -7.99 6.48 -7.81
C SER A 81 -7.91 5.67 -9.10
N GLU A 82 -8.51 4.48 -9.09
CA GLU A 82 -8.62 3.61 -10.27
C GLU A 82 -9.58 4.16 -11.33
N ASP A 83 -10.51 5.02 -10.93
CA ASP A 83 -11.56 5.59 -11.80
C ASP A 83 -11.68 7.12 -11.68
N GLY A 84 -10.90 7.76 -10.81
CA GLY A 84 -10.99 9.19 -10.50
C GLY A 84 -10.35 10.12 -11.52
N GLY A 85 -9.55 9.59 -12.43
CA GLY A 85 -8.90 10.39 -13.47
C GLY A 85 -9.84 10.79 -14.62
N PRO A 86 -9.34 11.56 -15.58
CA PRO A 86 -10.10 11.98 -16.76
C PRO A 86 -10.69 10.79 -17.53
N GLY A 87 -12.00 10.84 -17.75
CA GLY A 87 -12.73 9.79 -18.48
C GLY A 87 -12.89 8.49 -17.69
N GLY A 88 -12.82 8.53 -16.35
CA GLY A 88 -12.94 7.35 -15.50
C GLY A 88 -11.74 6.41 -15.63
N LYS A 89 -10.56 6.95 -15.90
CA LYS A 89 -9.32 6.17 -16.04
C LYS A 89 -8.48 6.23 -14.76
N PRO A 90 -7.63 5.20 -14.53
CA PRO A 90 -6.71 5.21 -13.41
C PRO A 90 -5.79 6.43 -13.42
N GLU A 91 -5.61 7.05 -12.26
CA GLU A 91 -4.66 8.13 -12.06
C GLU A 91 -4.16 8.13 -10.61
N TRP A 92 -2.85 7.97 -10.41
CA TRP A 92 -2.24 8.00 -9.07
C TRP A 92 -0.78 8.45 -9.10
N ILE A 93 -0.28 8.79 -7.93
CA ILE A 93 1.15 9.00 -7.65
C ILE A 93 1.48 8.37 -6.30
N GLN A 94 2.52 7.55 -6.27
CA GLN A 94 3.02 6.91 -5.05
C GLN A 94 4.53 6.87 -5.02
N ALA A 95 5.10 6.72 -3.81
CA ALA A 95 6.52 6.58 -3.62
C ALA A 95 6.83 5.78 -2.36
N GLY A 96 7.91 5.04 -2.37
CA GLY A 96 8.24 4.13 -1.28
C GLY A 96 9.47 3.30 -1.54
N LEU A 97 9.45 2.11 -0.95
CA LEU A 97 10.41 1.05 -1.14
C LEU A 97 9.80 -0.05 -1.99
N ILE A 98 10.58 -0.66 -2.87
CA ILE A 98 10.16 -1.79 -3.71
C ILE A 98 11.24 -2.86 -3.69
N ALA A 99 10.82 -4.12 -3.58
CA ALA A 99 11.66 -5.30 -3.72
C ALA A 99 11.14 -6.22 -4.82
N PHE A 100 12.07 -6.85 -5.53
CA PHE A 100 11.84 -7.87 -6.55
C PHE A 100 12.55 -9.18 -6.18
N PRO A 101 12.25 -10.31 -6.85
CA PRO A 101 12.92 -11.57 -6.59
C PRO A 101 14.44 -11.43 -6.64
N GLY A 102 15.12 -11.84 -5.54
CA GLY A 102 16.57 -11.81 -5.43
C GLY A 102 17.21 -10.42 -5.33
N GLN A 103 16.42 -9.36 -5.14
CA GLN A 103 16.93 -7.99 -5.03
C GLN A 103 16.63 -7.42 -3.64
N ALA A 104 17.55 -6.60 -3.13
CA ALA A 104 17.29 -5.79 -1.96
C ALA A 104 16.28 -4.68 -2.28
N ALA A 105 15.57 -4.20 -1.26
CA ALA A 105 14.63 -3.10 -1.43
C ALA A 105 15.34 -1.83 -1.92
N GLN A 106 14.66 -1.06 -2.76
CA GLN A 106 15.16 0.22 -3.28
C GLN A 106 14.08 1.29 -3.26
N LEU A 107 14.48 2.54 -3.16
CA LEU A 107 13.57 3.66 -3.29
C LEU A 107 13.03 3.76 -4.72
N TYR A 108 11.75 4.12 -4.83
CA TYR A 108 11.10 4.37 -6.13
C TYR A 108 10.02 5.44 -6.00
N TYR A 109 9.59 5.97 -7.13
CA TYR A 109 8.27 6.56 -7.27
C TYR A 109 7.58 6.03 -8.52
N GLU A 110 6.27 6.12 -8.51
CA GLU A 110 5.41 5.62 -9.57
C GLU A 110 4.28 6.59 -9.85
N ILE A 111 3.94 6.72 -11.12
CA ILE A 111 2.88 7.58 -11.61
C ILE A 111 2.06 6.79 -12.62
N MET A 112 0.74 6.78 -12.43
CA MET A 112 -0.22 6.42 -13.46
C MET A 112 -0.92 7.68 -13.94
N LYS A 113 -0.92 7.88 -15.24
CA LYS A 113 -1.56 9.04 -15.84
C LYS A 113 -2.28 8.65 -17.13
N PRO A 114 -3.54 9.07 -17.30
CA PRO A 114 -4.27 8.83 -18.53
C PRO A 114 -3.51 9.33 -19.76
N GLY A 115 -3.38 8.48 -20.77
CA GLY A 115 -2.65 8.77 -22.01
C GLY A 115 -1.13 8.56 -21.98
N LEU A 116 -0.51 8.48 -20.79
CA LEU A 116 0.91 8.14 -20.63
C LEU A 116 1.11 6.73 -20.05
N GLY A 117 0.05 6.15 -19.48
CA GLY A 117 0.12 4.87 -18.80
C GLY A 117 0.89 4.93 -17.48
N TRP A 118 1.30 3.76 -17.05
CA TRP A 118 2.05 3.52 -15.84
C TRP A 118 3.55 3.72 -16.04
N LYS A 119 4.18 4.47 -15.13
CA LYS A 119 5.63 4.69 -15.15
C LYS A 119 6.20 4.60 -13.75
N ARG A 120 7.13 3.67 -13.56
CA ARG A 120 7.95 3.53 -12.35
C ARG A 120 9.35 4.08 -12.60
N THR A 121 9.90 4.75 -11.60
CA THR A 121 11.26 5.32 -11.64
C THR A 121 11.99 4.93 -10.36
N PRO A 122 13.07 4.13 -10.45
CA PRO A 122 13.92 3.84 -9.30
C PRO A 122 14.68 5.10 -8.88
N LEU A 123 14.98 5.18 -7.57
CA LEU A 123 15.72 6.28 -6.95
C LEU A 123 16.92 5.73 -6.19
N GLY A 124 18.12 6.04 -6.66
CA GLY A 124 19.36 5.65 -5.98
C GLY A 124 19.68 4.15 -6.05
N ASN A 125 20.47 3.70 -5.07
CA ASN A 125 20.94 2.32 -4.92
C ASN A 125 19.98 1.50 -4.04
N PRO A 126 20.09 0.17 -4.05
CA PRO A 126 19.44 -0.69 -3.06
C PRO A 126 19.80 -0.27 -1.63
N LEU A 127 18.86 -0.41 -0.72
CA LEU A 127 18.98 -0.02 0.68
C LEU A 127 19.44 -1.18 1.55
N ALA A 128 20.09 -0.86 2.65
CA ALA A 128 20.33 -1.83 3.70
C ALA A 128 19.09 -1.98 4.60
N PRO A 129 18.77 -3.19 5.09
CA PRO A 129 17.75 -3.37 6.12
C PRO A 129 18.01 -2.47 7.32
N GLY A 130 16.93 -1.87 7.87
CA GLY A 130 17.02 -0.90 8.96
C GLY A 130 17.25 0.55 8.49
N GLU A 131 17.58 0.77 7.24
CA GLU A 131 17.68 2.13 6.68
C GLU A 131 16.27 2.75 6.57
N SER A 132 16.15 4.00 7.02
CA SER A 132 14.88 4.70 7.13
C SER A 132 14.86 5.94 6.26
N HIS A 133 13.79 6.11 5.50
CA HIS A 133 13.59 7.31 4.67
C HIS A 133 12.26 7.99 4.96
N ARG A 134 12.27 9.33 5.03
CA ARG A 134 11.07 10.14 5.08
C ARG A 134 10.56 10.35 3.67
N ILE A 135 9.48 9.68 3.31
CA ILE A 135 8.88 9.74 1.98
C ILE A 135 7.60 10.55 2.04
N ALA A 136 7.38 11.42 1.06
CA ALA A 136 6.17 12.20 0.96
C ALA A 136 5.72 12.36 -0.49
N VAL A 137 4.41 12.32 -0.69
CA VAL A 137 3.72 12.69 -1.92
C VAL A 137 2.88 13.91 -1.61
N VAL A 138 3.13 15.03 -2.30
CA VAL A 138 2.52 16.32 -1.96
C VAL A 138 2.00 17.05 -3.19
N GLU A 139 0.82 17.64 -3.06
CA GLU A 139 0.29 18.60 -4.01
C GLU A 139 0.98 19.96 -3.76
N VAL A 140 1.86 20.37 -4.65
CA VAL A 140 2.63 21.63 -4.54
C VAL A 140 1.85 22.84 -5.04
N SER A 141 0.92 22.62 -5.97
CA SER A 141 -0.10 23.57 -6.42
C SER A 141 -1.26 22.78 -7.00
N ARG A 142 -2.41 23.40 -7.25
CA ARG A 142 -3.63 22.72 -7.70
C ARG A 142 -3.37 21.71 -8.82
N ASN A 143 -3.65 20.43 -8.58
CA ASN A 143 -3.42 19.29 -9.49
C ASN A 143 -1.94 19.06 -9.89
N HIS A 144 -0.99 19.67 -9.20
CA HIS A 144 0.42 19.47 -9.45
C HIS A 144 1.09 18.82 -8.24
N TRP A 145 1.62 17.65 -8.45
CA TRP A 145 2.15 16.79 -7.39
C TRP A 145 3.66 16.59 -7.51
N ARG A 146 4.29 16.30 -6.40
CA ARG A 146 5.72 15.99 -6.33
C ARG A 146 5.99 14.96 -5.26
N VAL A 147 6.95 14.09 -5.53
CA VAL A 147 7.55 13.19 -4.53
C VAL A 147 8.73 13.87 -3.87
N LEU A 148 8.82 13.73 -2.55
CA LEU A 148 9.97 14.12 -1.75
C LEU A 148 10.53 12.89 -1.03
N VAL A 149 11.86 12.77 -1.01
CA VAL A 149 12.59 11.82 -0.16
C VAL A 149 13.52 12.62 0.73
N ASP A 150 13.43 12.40 2.03
CA ASP A 150 14.20 13.14 3.05
C ASP A 150 14.08 14.66 2.89
N ARG A 151 12.85 15.12 2.61
CA ARG A 151 12.47 16.52 2.36
C ARG A 151 13.06 17.13 1.08
N ARG A 152 13.74 16.36 0.24
CA ARG A 152 14.31 16.80 -1.03
C ARG A 152 13.43 16.36 -2.19
N PRO A 153 13.25 17.17 -3.24
CA PRO A 153 12.58 16.75 -4.46
C PRO A 153 13.21 15.49 -5.06
N ALA A 154 12.41 14.45 -5.24
CA ALA A 154 12.82 13.18 -5.84
C ALA A 154 12.12 12.91 -7.19
N SER A 155 11.10 13.70 -7.53
CA SER A 155 10.45 13.68 -8.84
C SER A 155 10.35 15.08 -9.42
N PRO A 156 10.13 15.22 -10.75
CA PRO A 156 9.61 16.46 -11.32
C PRO A 156 8.23 16.78 -10.73
N VAL A 157 7.73 17.98 -10.98
CA VAL A 157 6.31 18.29 -10.73
C VAL A 157 5.46 17.61 -11.79
N VAL A 158 4.44 16.89 -11.37
CA VAL A 158 3.54 16.12 -12.24
C VAL A 158 2.15 16.72 -12.20
N PHE A 159 1.61 17.06 -13.35
CA PHE A 159 0.21 17.48 -13.47
C PHE A 159 -0.70 16.26 -13.55
N LEU A 160 -1.61 16.13 -12.57
CA LEU A 160 -2.59 15.06 -12.42
C LEU A 160 -3.98 15.70 -12.34
N PRO A 161 -4.68 15.83 -13.46
CA PRO A 161 -5.92 16.58 -13.53
C PRO A 161 -7.01 15.93 -12.66
N ARG A 162 -7.86 16.78 -12.00
CA ARG A 162 -8.96 16.37 -11.09
C ARG A 162 -8.52 15.81 -9.74
N SER A 163 -7.24 15.73 -9.45
CA SER A 163 -6.72 15.21 -8.19
C SER A 163 -6.96 16.15 -6.98
N HIS A 164 -7.01 17.48 -7.23
CA HIS A 164 -7.18 18.46 -6.17
C HIS A 164 -8.48 18.28 -5.37
N GLY A 165 -8.35 17.99 -4.08
CA GLY A 165 -9.48 17.82 -3.17
C GLY A 165 -10.32 16.54 -3.41
N ALA A 166 -9.86 15.64 -4.29
CA ALA A 166 -10.57 14.41 -4.64
C ALA A 166 -9.91 13.15 -4.05
N TRP A 167 -8.60 13.11 -3.99
CA TRP A 167 -7.87 11.89 -3.69
C TRP A 167 -7.70 11.62 -2.21
N VAL A 168 -7.97 10.37 -1.85
CA VAL A 168 -7.70 9.84 -0.52
C VAL A 168 -6.27 9.33 -0.48
N PRO A 169 -5.49 9.67 0.53
CA PRO A 169 -4.11 9.22 0.64
C PRO A 169 -4.00 7.90 1.39
N ASP A 170 -3.01 7.12 1.02
CA ASP A 170 -2.70 5.82 1.60
C ASP A 170 -1.26 5.72 2.10
N ALA A 171 -1.08 4.85 3.10
CA ALA A 171 0.22 4.40 3.58
C ALA A 171 0.12 2.88 3.78
N VAL A 172 0.64 2.11 2.84
CA VAL A 172 0.40 0.67 2.79
C VAL A 172 1.63 -0.10 2.31
N VAL A 173 1.65 -1.39 2.66
CA VAL A 173 2.46 -2.41 1.97
C VAL A 173 1.55 -3.15 1.00
N GLU A 174 2.05 -3.36 -0.18
CA GLU A 174 1.41 -4.09 -1.28
C GLU A 174 2.30 -5.26 -1.69
N SER A 175 1.75 -6.45 -1.80
CA SER A 175 2.40 -7.60 -2.40
C SER A 175 1.63 -8.05 -3.62
N TYR A 176 2.33 -8.30 -4.72
CA TYR A 176 1.75 -8.87 -5.93
C TYR A 176 2.49 -10.14 -6.34
N LYS A 177 1.72 -11.18 -6.66
CA LYS A 177 2.22 -12.42 -7.26
C LYS A 177 1.14 -13.05 -8.15
N SER A 178 1.53 -13.65 -9.25
CA SER A 178 0.62 -14.38 -10.15
C SER A 178 0.58 -15.88 -9.86
N ASP A 179 1.63 -16.42 -9.24
CA ASP A 179 1.71 -17.82 -8.85
C ASP A 179 1.20 -18.00 -7.40
N PRO A 180 0.11 -18.73 -7.17
CA PRO A 180 -0.39 -18.99 -5.83
C PRO A 180 0.57 -19.79 -4.95
N GLN A 181 1.51 -20.54 -5.55
CA GLN A 181 2.52 -21.30 -4.80
C GLN A 181 3.74 -20.45 -4.38
N ALA A 182 3.92 -19.29 -4.99
CA ALA A 182 4.94 -18.35 -4.56
C ALA A 182 4.62 -17.79 -3.17
N CYS A 183 5.65 -17.46 -2.41
CA CYS A 183 5.49 -16.91 -1.08
C CYS A 183 6.35 -15.65 -0.91
N ASN A 184 5.71 -14.51 -0.82
CA ASN A 184 6.37 -13.25 -0.51
C ASN A 184 6.25 -13.00 1.00
N SER A 185 7.31 -12.47 1.61
CA SER A 185 7.27 -12.05 3.02
C SER A 185 7.93 -10.69 3.22
N PHE A 186 7.39 -9.92 4.16
CA PHE A 186 7.90 -8.60 4.46
C PHE A 186 7.69 -8.22 5.94
N ASN A 187 8.50 -7.26 6.40
CA ASN A 187 8.36 -6.61 7.70
C ASN A 187 8.75 -5.13 7.53
N PHE A 188 7.75 -4.26 7.42
CA PHE A 188 7.94 -2.84 7.26
C PHE A 188 7.35 -2.05 8.42
N ARG A 189 8.05 -0.99 8.83
CA ARG A 189 7.59 0.01 9.78
C ARG A 189 7.27 1.32 9.10
N PHE A 190 6.08 1.84 9.38
CA PHE A 190 5.66 3.17 9.02
C PHE A 190 5.55 4.03 10.27
N GLN A 191 6.28 5.13 10.33
CA GLN A 191 6.26 6.06 11.47
C GLN A 191 5.97 7.48 11.01
N ASN A 192 5.51 8.30 11.96
CA ASN A 192 5.24 9.72 11.71
C ASN A 192 4.34 9.93 10.50
N ILE A 193 3.33 9.08 10.32
CA ILE A 193 2.37 9.20 9.23
C ILE A 193 1.62 10.51 9.42
N GLY A 194 1.58 11.31 8.36
CA GLY A 194 0.88 12.58 8.34
C GLY A 194 0.14 12.78 7.04
N PHE A 195 -1.04 13.39 7.12
CA PHE A 195 -1.82 13.84 5.98
C PHE A 195 -1.80 15.35 5.90
N ARG A 196 -1.70 15.89 4.69
CA ARG A 196 -1.71 17.33 4.45
C ARG A 196 -3.13 17.76 4.11
N SER A 197 -3.84 18.33 5.08
CA SER A 197 -5.13 18.99 4.84
C SER A 197 -4.94 20.25 3.98
N GLY A 198 -6.01 20.79 3.40
CA GLY A 198 -5.96 21.97 2.52
C GLY A 198 -5.03 23.07 3.05
N GLY A 199 -4.08 23.48 2.23
CA GLY A 199 -2.98 24.38 2.61
C GLY A 199 -1.68 23.62 2.92
N SER A 200 -0.85 24.15 3.83
CA SER A 200 0.47 23.59 4.18
C SER A 200 0.50 22.77 5.47
N ARG A 201 -0.61 22.65 6.16
CA ARG A 201 -0.67 22.03 7.51
C ARG A 201 -0.67 20.50 7.42
N TRP A 202 0.28 19.88 8.09
CA TRP A 202 0.30 18.46 8.34
C TRP A 202 -0.44 18.13 9.63
N THR A 203 -1.25 17.08 9.59
CA THR A 203 -1.93 16.51 10.75
C THR A 203 -1.49 15.07 10.91
N SER A 204 -1.40 14.59 12.15
CA SER A 204 -1.18 13.17 12.40
C SER A 204 -2.27 12.36 11.72
N ALA A 205 -1.88 11.30 11.02
CA ALA A 205 -2.85 10.39 10.44
C ALA A 205 -3.65 9.73 11.56
N ARG A 206 -4.96 9.94 11.53
CA ARG A 206 -5.90 9.06 12.20
C ARG A 206 -6.57 8.27 11.10
N PRO A 207 -6.07 7.07 10.79
CA PRO A 207 -6.64 6.24 9.75
C PRO A 207 -8.09 5.92 10.13
N VAL A 208 -8.95 5.92 9.15
CA VAL A 208 -10.34 5.48 9.31
C VAL A 208 -10.47 4.01 8.98
N SER A 209 -9.73 3.55 7.99
CA SER A 209 -9.67 2.14 7.65
C SER A 209 -8.27 1.57 7.80
N VAL A 210 -8.22 0.33 8.28
CA VAL A 210 -7.03 -0.53 8.30
C VAL A 210 -7.27 -1.57 7.22
N LEU A 211 -6.33 -1.67 6.31
CA LEU A 211 -6.25 -2.74 5.33
C LEU A 211 -5.37 -3.84 5.92
N ALA A 212 -5.85 -5.05 5.95
CA ALA A 212 -5.07 -6.22 6.32
C ALA A 212 -5.71 -7.44 5.64
N ASP A 213 -5.18 -7.80 4.49
CA ASP A 213 -5.61 -9.00 3.78
C ASP A 213 -5.10 -10.27 4.48
N ASP A 214 -5.65 -11.42 4.11
CA ASP A 214 -5.28 -12.70 4.71
C ASP A 214 -3.76 -12.94 4.65
N GLY A 215 -3.17 -13.34 5.77
CA GLY A 215 -1.72 -13.52 5.92
C GLY A 215 -0.96 -12.25 6.34
N ALA A 216 -1.62 -11.10 6.44
CA ALA A 216 -1.02 -9.86 6.94
C ALA A 216 -1.45 -9.54 8.37
N SER A 217 -0.58 -8.88 9.10
CA SER A 217 -0.86 -8.31 10.41
C SER A 217 -0.38 -6.87 10.51
N ILE A 218 -1.18 -6.04 11.19
CA ILE A 218 -0.88 -4.64 11.49
C ILE A 218 -0.76 -4.47 12.98
N THR A 219 0.43 -4.11 13.45
CA THR A 219 0.64 -3.67 14.84
C THR A 219 0.66 -2.15 14.89
N ARG A 220 -0.32 -1.56 15.58
CA ARG A 220 -0.41 -0.09 15.71
C ARG A 220 0.70 0.43 16.62
N LEU A 221 1.34 1.51 16.22
CA LEU A 221 2.29 2.30 16.98
C LEU A 221 1.69 3.67 17.34
N VAL A 222 2.36 4.43 18.21
CA VAL A 222 1.91 5.77 18.62
C VAL A 222 1.73 6.72 17.42
N SER A 223 2.62 6.64 16.43
CA SER A 223 2.62 7.53 15.25
C SER A 223 2.60 6.79 13.92
N GLY A 224 2.19 5.51 13.91
CA GLY A 224 2.22 4.69 12.70
C GLY A 224 1.83 3.25 12.94
N PHE A 225 2.48 2.32 12.23
CA PHE A 225 2.25 0.88 12.36
C PHE A 225 3.46 0.07 11.88
N ASP A 226 3.53 -1.16 12.35
CA ASP A 226 4.33 -2.23 11.72
C ASP A 226 3.39 -3.11 10.90
N ALA A 227 3.78 -3.41 9.67
CA ALA A 227 3.11 -4.33 8.77
C ALA A 227 3.99 -5.54 8.54
N VAL A 228 3.49 -6.71 8.92
CA VAL A 228 4.18 -7.99 8.75
C VAL A 228 3.28 -8.92 7.98
N ALA A 229 3.83 -9.60 7.00
CA ALA A 229 3.06 -10.60 6.28
C ALA A 229 3.94 -11.69 5.68
N ARG A 230 3.26 -12.78 5.38
CA ARG A 230 3.73 -13.87 4.54
C ARG A 230 2.56 -14.33 3.66
N PHE A 231 2.63 -14.01 2.39
CA PHE A 231 1.63 -14.32 1.38
C PHE A 231 2.06 -15.43 0.44
#